data_55f23488666f8474b75db024638c94ca
#
_entry.id   55f23488666f8474b75db024638c94ca
#
_cell.length_a   1.000
_cell.length_b   1.000
_cell.length_c   1.000
_cell.angle_alpha   90.00
_cell.angle_beta   90.00
_cell.angle_gamma   90.00
#
_symmetry.space_group_name_H-M   'P 1'
#
loop_
_entity.id
_entity.type
_entity.pdbx_description
1 polymer ?
#
loop_
_entity_poly.entity_id
_entity_poly.type
_entity_poly.pdbx_seq_one_letter_code
_entity_poly.pdbx_strand_id
1 'polypeptide(L)'
;MSKILVIDDERTILDNIKFVLELDNNEVITFSKSEEGFEFFKNNYTTIDVVLTDMKMPDLSGMEMLREIKKIMPEMGVIILTGHGDLENAIQAMKEGAFEYLKKPVTADNLTIAINNAVNKKNLLLENARIHRELLEHKNYLQGLHDSAEKILINMLPKKLPSICGFNFAVEYKSCESVGGDMYDVADIGDYLCFYVFDVSSHGILASVISTIIKSFLQNIEYNYQQGINKRRFPEIVLDLNMVLLSNTAQNVFATLLLGFIDKETKIIYTVSAGHITQYIVRIDGSHIPLESTGPILGVFEDATYSCCVNQLCPGDKIWLFTDGLVEATPTEDTPVFGEDSLLSLLKENKDTPLPNIVKKTVQTVKDYSKNTFFDDITLLGIEVSNK
;
A
#
# COMPACT_ATOMS: atom_id res chain seq x y z
N MET A 1 -6.94 15.56 38.93
CA MET A 1 -6.14 16.34 39.86
C MET A 1 -5.00 16.91 39.03
N SER A 2 -5.03 18.23 38.77
CA SER A 2 -4.02 18.92 37.97
C SER A 2 -3.04 19.65 38.86
N LYS A 3 -1.78 19.73 38.41
CA LYS A 3 -0.71 20.40 39.14
C LYS A 3 -0.48 21.79 38.54
N ILE A 4 -0.77 22.81 39.34
CA ILE A 4 -0.82 24.20 38.90
C ILE A 4 0.29 24.99 39.60
N LEU A 5 1.12 25.68 38.82
CA LEU A 5 2.12 26.60 39.34
C LEU A 5 1.57 28.04 39.27
N VAL A 6 1.55 28.74 40.38
CA VAL A 6 1.08 30.14 40.49
C VAL A 6 2.22 31.03 40.95
N ILE A 7 2.48 32.10 40.20
CA ILE A 7 3.56 33.05 40.49
C ILE A 7 2.99 34.47 40.50
N ASP A 8 3.03 35.14 41.63
CA ASP A 8 2.52 36.48 41.81
C ASP A 8 3.23 37.13 43.03
N ASP A 9 3.69 38.35 42.97
CA ASP A 9 4.41 38.99 44.05
C ASP A 9 3.50 39.41 45.20
N GLU A 10 2.17 39.46 44.97
CA GLU A 10 1.18 39.73 45.98
C GLU A 10 0.70 38.46 46.72
N ARG A 11 1.16 38.26 47.96
CA ARG A 11 0.78 37.07 48.79
C ARG A 11 -0.71 36.87 48.95
N THR A 12 -1.47 37.98 49.08
CA THR A 12 -2.95 37.92 49.23
C THR A 12 -3.61 37.33 47.96
N ILE A 13 -3.07 37.57 46.79
CA ILE A 13 -3.56 37.01 45.54
C ILE A 13 -3.19 35.52 45.47
N LEU A 14 -1.97 35.16 45.82
CA LEU A 14 -1.52 33.76 45.88
C LEU A 14 -2.43 32.91 46.79
N ASP A 15 -2.69 33.42 48.00
CA ASP A 15 -3.52 32.71 49.00
C ASP A 15 -4.97 32.51 48.48
N ASN A 16 -5.55 33.55 47.87
CA ASN A 16 -6.89 33.48 47.30
C ASN A 16 -6.97 32.51 46.12
N ILE A 17 -6.03 32.57 45.15
CA ILE A 17 -5.99 31.67 44.00
C ILE A 17 -5.77 30.24 44.46
N LYS A 18 -4.83 30.04 45.39
CA LYS A 18 -4.56 28.71 45.96
C LYS A 18 -5.81 28.13 46.59
N PHE A 19 -6.49 28.88 47.45
CA PHE A 19 -7.72 28.43 48.10
C PHE A 19 -8.80 28.02 47.08
N VAL A 20 -9.05 28.85 46.07
CA VAL A 20 -10.06 28.55 45.03
C VAL A 20 -9.72 27.27 44.27
N LEU A 21 -8.48 27.12 43.82
CA LEU A 21 -8.07 25.99 42.99
C LEU A 21 -7.95 24.67 43.76
N GLU A 22 -7.59 24.74 45.06
CA GLU A 22 -7.57 23.57 45.96
C GLU A 22 -8.99 23.05 46.28
N LEU A 23 -10.02 23.92 46.29
CA LEU A 23 -11.42 23.48 46.38
C LEU A 23 -11.84 22.58 45.19
N ASP A 24 -11.25 22.78 44.04
CA ASP A 24 -11.47 21.97 42.84
C ASP A 24 -10.54 20.74 42.76
N ASN A 25 -9.97 20.31 43.88
CA ASN A 25 -9.04 19.16 43.98
C ASN A 25 -7.77 19.29 43.11
N ASN A 26 -7.24 20.48 42.89
CA ASN A 26 -5.96 20.67 42.21
C ASN A 26 -4.80 20.75 43.23
N GLU A 27 -3.61 20.32 42.81
CA GLU A 27 -2.36 20.55 43.53
C GLU A 27 -1.82 21.92 43.13
N VAL A 28 -1.73 22.86 44.07
CA VAL A 28 -1.32 24.24 43.77
C VAL A 28 -0.01 24.58 44.47
N ILE A 29 0.96 24.96 43.67
CA ILE A 29 2.28 25.40 44.13
C ILE A 29 2.42 26.89 43.85
N THR A 30 2.75 27.65 44.86
CA THR A 30 2.78 29.12 44.81
C THR A 30 4.17 29.67 45.07
N PHE A 31 4.57 30.69 44.31
CA PHE A 31 5.80 31.44 44.54
C PHE A 31 5.52 32.95 44.48
N SER A 32 6.08 33.65 45.47
CA SER A 32 6.01 35.12 45.52
C SER A 32 7.21 35.82 44.87
N LYS A 33 8.19 35.07 44.40
CA LYS A 33 9.32 35.55 43.60
C LYS A 33 9.38 34.86 42.25
N SER A 34 9.44 35.65 41.22
CA SER A 34 9.40 35.16 39.84
C SER A 34 10.57 34.25 39.50
N GLU A 35 11.78 34.56 39.95
CA GLU A 35 12.96 33.73 39.73
C GLU A 35 12.88 32.36 40.40
N GLU A 36 12.40 32.30 41.66
CA GLU A 36 12.23 31.03 42.37
C GLU A 36 11.17 30.15 41.72
N GLY A 37 10.05 30.76 41.28
CA GLY A 37 8.99 30.07 40.53
C GLY A 37 9.45 29.53 39.20
N PHE A 38 10.26 30.30 38.46
CA PHE A 38 10.82 29.86 37.19
C PHE A 38 11.86 28.75 37.34
N GLU A 39 12.71 28.84 38.38
CA GLU A 39 13.67 27.76 38.64
C GLU A 39 12.96 26.46 39.04
N PHE A 40 11.87 26.57 39.84
CA PHE A 40 11.02 25.42 40.13
C PHE A 40 10.40 24.83 38.84
N PHE A 41 9.91 25.69 37.97
CA PHE A 41 9.36 25.24 36.66
C PHE A 41 10.41 24.47 35.87
N LYS A 42 11.61 25.00 35.70
CA LYS A 42 12.70 24.33 34.92
C LYS A 42 12.99 22.91 35.41
N ASN A 43 12.91 22.71 36.73
CA ASN A 43 13.22 21.41 37.33
C ASN A 43 12.01 20.44 37.36
N ASN A 44 10.78 20.93 37.13
CA ASN A 44 9.56 20.16 37.33
C ASN A 44 8.54 20.29 36.20
N TYR A 45 8.89 20.87 35.02
CA TYR A 45 7.94 21.21 33.95
C TYR A 45 7.14 20.02 33.44
N THR A 46 7.70 18.80 33.53
CA THR A 46 7.02 17.57 33.07
C THR A 46 5.83 17.19 33.99
N THR A 47 5.81 17.67 35.21
CA THR A 47 4.75 17.38 36.20
C THR A 47 3.75 18.53 36.38
N ILE A 48 4.04 19.70 35.81
CA ILE A 48 3.17 20.88 35.89
C ILE A 48 2.19 20.85 34.72
N ASP A 49 0.92 21.10 34.98
CA ASP A 49 -0.12 21.12 33.95
C ASP A 49 -0.39 22.50 33.40
N VAL A 50 -0.38 23.51 34.25
CA VAL A 50 -0.65 24.91 33.88
C VAL A 50 0.21 25.84 34.74
N VAL A 51 0.64 26.94 34.16
CA VAL A 51 1.31 28.03 34.87
C VAL A 51 0.42 29.27 34.86
N LEU A 52 0.15 29.83 36.02
CA LEU A 52 -0.41 31.18 36.19
C LEU A 52 0.72 32.12 36.59
N THR A 53 0.83 33.25 35.95
CA THR A 53 1.85 34.25 36.31
C THR A 53 1.26 35.65 36.25
N ASP A 54 1.60 36.50 37.24
CA ASP A 54 1.29 37.92 37.13
C ASP A 54 2.07 38.56 35.99
N MET A 55 1.47 39.56 35.35
CA MET A 55 2.09 40.32 34.25
C MET A 55 3.28 41.15 34.75
N LYS A 56 3.14 41.77 35.89
CA LYS A 56 4.09 42.76 36.44
C LYS A 56 4.68 42.28 37.75
N MET A 57 5.85 41.72 37.68
CA MET A 57 6.60 41.28 38.87
C MET A 57 7.98 41.91 38.87
N PRO A 58 8.58 42.14 40.04
CA PRO A 58 10.00 42.46 40.17
C PRO A 58 10.83 41.32 39.52
N ASP A 59 12.01 41.62 39.11
CA ASP A 59 13.02 40.70 38.57
C ASP A 59 12.68 40.08 37.19
N LEU A 60 11.69 39.19 37.08
CA LEU A 60 11.26 38.55 35.86
C LEU A 60 9.77 38.80 35.63
N SER A 61 9.42 39.54 34.59
CA SER A 61 8.03 39.85 34.23
C SER A 61 7.28 38.61 33.71
N GLY A 62 5.94 38.60 33.77
CA GLY A 62 5.11 37.53 33.22
C GLY A 62 5.30 37.29 31.72
N MET A 63 5.63 38.35 30.95
CA MET A 63 5.94 38.22 29.54
C MET A 63 7.27 37.52 29.28
N GLU A 64 8.30 37.83 30.05
CA GLU A 64 9.58 37.15 29.98
C GLU A 64 9.43 35.70 30.42
N MET A 65 8.70 35.46 31.50
CA MET A 65 8.34 34.14 32.01
C MET A 65 7.66 33.31 30.92
N LEU A 66 6.66 33.87 30.24
CA LEU A 66 5.94 33.22 29.15
C LEU A 66 6.93 32.77 28.03
N ARG A 67 7.80 33.68 27.60
CA ARG A 67 8.79 33.38 26.52
C ARG A 67 9.74 32.25 26.92
N GLU A 68 10.23 32.28 28.14
CA GLU A 68 11.15 31.27 28.63
C GLU A 68 10.46 29.91 28.83
N ILE A 69 9.24 29.90 29.37
CA ILE A 69 8.44 28.67 29.48
C ILE A 69 8.17 28.07 28.12
N LYS A 70 7.79 28.90 27.12
CA LYS A 70 7.51 28.43 25.74
C LYS A 70 8.74 27.91 25.00
N LYS A 71 9.95 28.36 25.35
CA LYS A 71 11.18 27.76 24.81
C LYS A 71 11.44 26.35 25.37
N ILE A 72 11.11 26.10 26.65
CA ILE A 72 11.30 24.81 27.30
C ILE A 72 10.19 23.82 26.92
N MET A 73 8.94 24.27 26.96
CA MET A 73 7.75 23.47 26.68
C MET A 73 6.72 24.29 25.90
N PRO A 74 6.76 24.27 24.55
CA PRO A 74 5.85 25.04 23.70
C PRO A 74 4.37 24.80 24.01
N GLU A 75 3.99 23.59 24.42
CA GLU A 75 2.62 23.17 24.70
C GLU A 75 2.13 23.59 26.09
N MET A 76 3.00 24.09 26.98
CA MET A 76 2.61 24.48 28.34
C MET A 76 1.53 25.55 28.30
N GLY A 77 0.42 25.30 28.98
CA GLY A 77 -0.62 26.33 29.24
C GLY A 77 -0.11 27.40 30.16
N VAL A 78 0.09 28.63 29.67
CA VAL A 78 0.47 29.78 30.49
C VAL A 78 -0.67 30.77 30.47
N ILE A 79 -1.20 31.08 31.65
CA ILE A 79 -2.26 32.07 31.88
C ILE A 79 -1.65 33.29 32.53
N ILE A 80 -1.89 34.47 31.96
CA ILE A 80 -1.35 35.73 32.47
C ILE A 80 -2.41 36.45 33.31
N LEU A 81 -2.06 36.85 34.53
CA LEU A 81 -2.88 37.70 35.36
C LEU A 81 -2.55 39.19 35.07
N THR A 82 -3.57 40.03 34.82
CA THR A 82 -3.37 41.42 34.38
C THR A 82 -4.13 42.38 35.24
N GLY A 83 -3.54 43.56 35.53
CA GLY A 83 -4.20 44.67 36.27
C GLY A 83 -5.04 45.56 35.32
N HIS A 84 -5.55 46.67 35.94
CA HIS A 84 -6.30 47.67 35.15
C HIS A 84 -5.37 48.43 34.16
N GLY A 85 -5.76 48.51 32.91
CA GLY A 85 -5.06 49.30 31.87
C GLY A 85 -4.03 48.52 31.01
N ASP A 86 -3.86 47.22 31.20
CA ASP A 86 -2.84 46.42 30.52
C ASP A 86 -3.35 45.68 29.25
N LEU A 87 -4.37 46.20 28.56
CA LEU A 87 -4.98 45.54 27.40
C LEU A 87 -3.98 45.29 26.26
N GLU A 88 -3.09 46.24 25.98
CA GLU A 88 -2.06 46.08 24.94
C GLU A 88 -1.09 44.96 25.28
N ASN A 89 -0.67 44.86 26.55
CA ASN A 89 0.20 43.79 27.02
C ASN A 89 -0.49 42.43 27.01
N ALA A 90 -1.80 42.36 27.34
CA ALA A 90 -2.59 41.14 27.22
C ALA A 90 -2.69 40.63 25.77
N ILE A 91 -2.93 41.53 24.81
CA ILE A 91 -2.92 41.21 23.36
C ILE A 91 -1.55 40.72 22.94
N GLN A 92 -0.47 41.32 23.41
CA GLN A 92 0.88 40.91 23.12
C GLN A 92 1.18 39.51 23.69
N ALA A 93 0.75 39.23 24.94
CA ALA A 93 0.89 37.92 25.57
C ALA A 93 0.21 36.80 24.72
N MET A 94 -1.00 37.05 24.22
CA MET A 94 -1.71 36.12 23.34
C MET A 94 -0.97 35.86 22.04
N LYS A 95 -0.37 36.89 21.44
CA LYS A 95 0.46 36.75 20.23
C LYS A 95 1.74 35.94 20.48
N GLU A 96 2.29 36.01 21.69
CA GLU A 96 3.47 35.28 22.12
C GLU A 96 3.17 33.86 22.64
N GLY A 97 1.89 33.45 22.56
CA GLY A 97 1.48 32.07 22.83
C GLY A 97 0.98 31.86 24.28
N ALA A 98 0.60 32.90 25.00
CA ALA A 98 -0.19 32.71 26.23
C ALA A 98 -1.47 31.94 25.89
N PHE A 99 -1.88 31.04 26.79
CA PHE A 99 -3.12 30.30 26.61
C PHE A 99 -4.33 31.19 26.81
N GLU A 100 -4.28 32.04 27.82
CA GLU A 100 -5.33 32.98 28.16
C GLU A 100 -4.75 34.12 29.04
N TYR A 101 -5.53 35.19 29.21
CA TYR A 101 -5.27 36.23 30.22
C TYR A 101 -6.49 36.44 31.09
N LEU A 102 -6.30 36.69 32.39
CA LEU A 102 -7.34 36.95 33.34
C LEU A 102 -7.12 38.33 34.01
N LYS A 103 -8.18 39.16 34.02
CA LYS A 103 -8.13 40.49 34.62
C LYS A 103 -8.33 40.38 36.15
N LYS A 104 -7.44 41.01 36.91
CA LYS A 104 -7.59 41.17 38.35
C LYS A 104 -8.66 42.25 38.68
N PRO A 105 -9.56 42.02 39.65
CA PRO A 105 -9.65 40.83 40.52
C PRO A 105 -10.24 39.64 39.79
N VAL A 106 -9.60 38.45 39.94
CA VAL A 106 -10.02 37.21 39.27
C VAL A 106 -11.17 36.59 40.04
N THR A 107 -12.25 36.26 39.33
CA THR A 107 -13.36 35.49 39.92
C THR A 107 -13.05 34.00 39.92
N ALA A 108 -13.59 33.27 40.91
CA ALA A 108 -13.40 31.82 41.00
C ALA A 108 -13.82 31.11 39.70
N ASP A 109 -14.98 31.47 39.14
CA ASP A 109 -15.49 30.84 37.90
C ASP A 109 -14.55 31.03 36.71
N ASN A 110 -14.07 32.26 36.47
CA ASN A 110 -13.15 32.56 35.38
C ASN A 110 -11.82 31.81 35.51
N LEU A 111 -11.31 31.70 36.74
CA LEU A 111 -10.09 31.00 37.07
C LEU A 111 -10.22 29.51 36.77
N THR A 112 -11.27 28.88 37.30
CA THR A 112 -11.55 27.45 37.11
C THR A 112 -11.76 27.11 35.64
N ILE A 113 -12.52 27.93 34.88
CA ILE A 113 -12.74 27.72 33.43
C ILE A 113 -11.42 27.82 32.69
N ALA A 114 -10.61 28.85 32.92
CA ALA A 114 -9.33 29.03 32.19
C ALA A 114 -8.35 27.88 32.47
N ILE A 115 -8.23 27.44 33.71
CA ILE A 115 -7.40 26.30 34.10
C ILE A 115 -7.87 25.01 33.41
N ASN A 116 -9.17 24.70 33.51
CA ASN A 116 -9.70 23.49 32.92
C ASN A 116 -9.51 23.47 31.40
N ASN A 117 -9.70 24.59 30.72
CA ASN A 117 -9.46 24.71 29.28
C ASN A 117 -7.99 24.50 28.94
N ALA A 118 -7.07 25.09 29.74
CA ALA A 118 -5.62 24.91 29.52
C ALA A 118 -5.18 23.45 29.71
N VAL A 119 -5.65 22.80 30.77
CA VAL A 119 -5.37 21.39 31.06
C VAL A 119 -5.92 20.48 29.93
N ASN A 120 -7.17 20.70 29.53
CA ASN A 120 -7.82 19.91 28.48
C ASN A 120 -7.07 20.05 27.17
N LYS A 121 -6.65 21.25 26.79
CA LYS A 121 -5.86 21.46 25.57
C LYS A 121 -4.53 20.74 25.63
N LYS A 122 -3.80 20.82 26.75
CA LYS A 122 -2.54 20.07 26.92
C LYS A 122 -2.77 18.56 26.76
N ASN A 123 -3.79 18.01 27.42
CA ASN A 123 -4.11 16.58 27.34
C ASN A 123 -4.46 16.15 25.92
N LEU A 124 -5.27 16.94 25.19
CA LEU A 124 -5.60 16.68 23.80
C LEU A 124 -4.36 16.69 22.90
N LEU A 125 -3.44 17.62 23.10
CA LEU A 125 -2.20 17.69 22.32
C LEU A 125 -1.30 16.47 22.57
N LEU A 126 -1.16 16.05 23.85
CA LEU A 126 -0.38 14.88 24.22
C LEU A 126 -1.00 13.59 23.66
N GLU A 127 -2.32 13.45 23.75
CA GLU A 127 -3.03 12.28 23.20
C GLU A 127 -2.93 12.22 21.66
N ASN A 128 -3.11 13.35 20.98
CA ASN A 128 -2.89 13.42 19.53
C ASN A 128 -1.46 13.03 19.12
N ALA A 129 -0.47 13.50 19.85
CA ALA A 129 0.93 13.13 19.59
C ALA A 129 1.18 11.63 19.81
N ARG A 130 0.55 11.04 20.82
CA ARG A 130 0.60 9.60 21.10
C ARG A 130 -0.05 8.80 19.97
N ILE A 131 -1.30 9.13 19.62
CA ILE A 131 -2.06 8.45 18.55
C ILE A 131 -1.30 8.54 17.22
N HIS A 132 -0.74 9.71 16.90
CA HIS A 132 0.03 9.90 15.68
C HIS A 132 1.28 9.00 15.64
N ARG A 133 1.96 8.83 16.76
CA ARG A 133 3.12 7.92 16.87
C ARG A 133 2.71 6.46 16.66
N GLU A 134 1.66 6.02 17.36
CA GLU A 134 1.12 4.66 17.24
C GLU A 134 0.69 4.37 15.78
N LEU A 135 0.02 5.34 15.14
CA LEU A 135 -0.40 5.20 13.74
C LEU A 135 0.80 5.07 12.79
N LEU A 136 1.87 5.84 13.04
CA LEU A 136 3.09 5.76 12.23
C LEU A 136 3.80 4.41 12.39
N GLU A 137 3.87 3.89 13.61
CA GLU A 137 4.44 2.57 13.89
C GLU A 137 3.64 1.46 13.21
N HIS A 138 2.31 1.49 13.29
CA HIS A 138 1.44 0.54 12.59
C HIS A 138 1.58 0.62 11.07
N LYS A 139 1.63 1.84 10.51
CA LYS A 139 1.87 2.04 9.08
C LYS A 139 3.18 1.42 8.63
N ASN A 140 4.26 1.66 9.36
CA ASN A 140 5.58 1.10 9.03
C ASN A 140 5.60 -0.43 9.15
N TYR A 141 4.91 -1.00 10.13
CA TYR A 141 4.77 -2.45 10.27
C TYR A 141 4.03 -3.07 9.07
N LEU A 142 2.88 -2.50 8.68
CA LEU A 142 2.11 -2.96 7.52
C LEU A 142 2.92 -2.85 6.22
N GLN A 143 3.66 -1.75 6.03
CA GLN A 143 4.54 -1.58 4.88
C GLN A 143 5.62 -2.67 4.84
N GLY A 144 6.23 -3.01 5.97
CA GLY A 144 7.22 -4.09 6.05
C GLY A 144 6.65 -5.47 5.70
N LEU A 145 5.40 -5.76 6.06
CA LEU A 145 4.70 -6.98 5.63
C LEU A 145 4.47 -6.99 4.12
N HIS A 146 4.03 -5.87 3.57
CA HIS A 146 3.82 -5.70 2.13
C HIS A 146 5.11 -5.94 1.33
N ASP A 147 6.20 -5.28 1.72
CA ASP A 147 7.53 -5.45 1.08
C ASP A 147 8.04 -6.90 1.17
N SER A 148 7.68 -7.60 2.23
CA SER A 148 8.05 -9.01 2.41
C SER A 148 7.27 -9.93 1.46
N ALA A 149 5.97 -9.70 1.29
CA ALA A 149 5.11 -10.43 0.36
C ALA A 149 5.58 -10.21 -1.10
N GLU A 150 5.87 -8.96 -1.47
CA GLU A 150 6.42 -8.61 -2.79
C GLU A 150 7.70 -9.41 -3.12
N LYS A 151 8.64 -9.46 -2.19
CA LYS A 151 9.88 -10.22 -2.38
C LYS A 151 9.64 -11.71 -2.61
N ILE A 152 8.64 -12.30 -1.93
CA ILE A 152 8.28 -13.70 -2.14
C ILE A 152 7.77 -13.89 -3.55
N LEU A 153 6.82 -13.08 -4.03
CA LEU A 153 6.25 -13.19 -5.36
C LEU A 153 7.28 -12.97 -6.48
N ILE A 154 8.08 -11.93 -6.39
CA ILE A 154 9.16 -11.66 -7.36
C ILE A 154 10.14 -12.85 -7.43
N ASN A 155 10.42 -13.50 -6.31
CA ASN A 155 11.27 -14.69 -6.29
C ASN A 155 10.58 -15.94 -6.87
N MET A 156 9.26 -15.96 -6.99
CA MET A 156 8.50 -17.03 -7.64
C MET A 156 8.42 -16.88 -9.16
N LEU A 157 8.64 -15.68 -9.69
CA LEU A 157 8.78 -15.48 -11.14
C LEU A 157 10.06 -16.16 -11.66
N PRO A 158 10.04 -16.70 -12.89
CA PRO A 158 11.22 -17.34 -13.45
C PRO A 158 12.36 -16.33 -13.60
N LYS A 159 13.47 -16.55 -12.91
CA LYS A 159 14.68 -15.70 -13.01
C LYS A 159 15.32 -15.73 -14.41
N LYS A 160 15.10 -16.81 -15.12
CA LYS A 160 15.52 -16.99 -16.52
C LYS A 160 14.54 -17.93 -17.20
N LEU A 161 14.13 -17.58 -18.40
CA LEU A 161 13.38 -18.50 -19.25
C LEU A 161 14.25 -19.69 -19.66
N PRO A 162 13.67 -20.90 -19.78
CA PRO A 162 14.43 -22.08 -20.12
C PRO A 162 15.00 -21.99 -21.54
N SER A 163 16.08 -22.71 -21.80
CA SER A 163 16.60 -22.93 -23.14
C SER A 163 16.13 -24.28 -23.65
N ILE A 164 15.13 -24.29 -24.52
CA ILE A 164 14.49 -25.50 -25.02
C ILE A 164 14.69 -25.54 -26.54
N CYS A 165 15.25 -26.64 -27.04
CA CYS A 165 15.48 -26.82 -28.48
C CYS A 165 14.16 -26.71 -29.24
N GLY A 166 14.16 -25.92 -30.30
CA GLY A 166 12.98 -25.70 -31.13
C GLY A 166 12.04 -24.59 -30.64
N PHE A 167 12.43 -23.82 -29.58
CA PHE A 167 11.62 -22.73 -29.08
C PHE A 167 12.49 -21.55 -28.62
N ASN A 168 11.99 -20.33 -28.87
CA ASN A 168 12.53 -19.09 -28.35
C ASN A 168 11.50 -18.45 -27.45
N PHE A 169 11.96 -17.75 -26.40
CA PHE A 169 11.10 -17.11 -25.39
C PHE A 169 11.51 -15.66 -25.18
N ALA A 170 10.55 -14.79 -24.96
CA ALA A 170 10.78 -13.43 -24.50
C ALA A 170 9.61 -12.99 -23.62
N VAL A 171 9.90 -12.20 -22.58
CA VAL A 171 8.89 -11.70 -21.65
C VAL A 171 9.24 -10.29 -21.23
N GLU A 172 8.20 -9.48 -21.08
CA GLU A 172 8.22 -8.26 -20.30
C GLU A 172 7.13 -8.38 -19.22
N TYR A 173 7.51 -8.13 -17.98
CA TYR A 173 6.65 -8.11 -16.82
C TYR A 173 6.85 -6.80 -16.06
N LYS A 174 5.77 -6.17 -15.68
CA LYS A 174 5.81 -4.97 -14.84
C LYS A 174 4.61 -4.97 -13.91
N SER A 175 4.87 -5.00 -12.62
CA SER A 175 3.83 -4.79 -11.62
C SER A 175 3.45 -3.32 -11.54
N CYS A 176 2.14 -3.05 -11.42
CA CYS A 176 1.57 -1.72 -11.20
C CYS A 176 1.78 -1.25 -9.76
N GLU A 177 1.55 -2.15 -8.82
CA GLU A 177 1.79 -1.95 -7.39
C GLU A 177 3.04 -2.71 -6.93
N SER A 178 3.39 -2.56 -5.67
CA SER A 178 4.50 -3.31 -5.06
C SER A 178 4.27 -4.83 -5.06
N VAL A 179 3.02 -5.29 -5.16
CA VAL A 179 2.65 -6.71 -5.19
C VAL A 179 1.59 -6.94 -6.27
N GLY A 180 1.97 -7.59 -7.37
CA GLY A 180 1.08 -7.91 -8.49
C GLY A 180 0.31 -9.23 -8.30
N GLY A 181 -0.87 -9.31 -8.93
CA GLY A 181 -1.66 -10.53 -9.07
C GLY A 181 -1.19 -11.44 -10.20
N ASP A 182 -0.57 -10.85 -11.21
CA ASP A 182 -0.09 -11.49 -12.40
C ASP A 182 1.08 -12.44 -12.17
N MET A 183 1.01 -13.62 -12.81
CA MET A 183 2.15 -14.54 -12.87
C MET A 183 2.22 -15.28 -14.20
N TYR A 184 3.43 -15.63 -14.57
CA TYR A 184 3.72 -16.48 -15.74
C TYR A 184 4.82 -17.48 -15.42
N ASP A 185 4.89 -18.56 -16.20
CA ASP A 185 6.06 -19.43 -16.25
C ASP A 185 6.16 -20.20 -17.57
N VAL A 186 7.35 -20.73 -17.80
CA VAL A 186 7.66 -21.66 -18.90
C VAL A 186 8.59 -22.73 -18.35
N ALA A 187 8.20 -24.00 -18.46
CA ALA A 187 8.94 -25.11 -17.91
C ALA A 187 9.12 -26.25 -18.94
N ASP A 188 10.31 -26.87 -18.92
CA ASP A 188 10.56 -28.13 -19.64
C ASP A 188 10.10 -29.31 -18.75
N ILE A 189 9.09 -30.03 -19.18
CA ILE A 189 8.50 -31.13 -18.43
C ILE A 189 8.60 -32.48 -19.20
N GLY A 190 9.76 -32.78 -19.73
CA GLY A 190 10.03 -34.02 -20.46
C GLY A 190 9.57 -33.94 -21.90
N ASP A 191 8.53 -34.68 -22.29
CA ASP A 191 8.01 -34.67 -23.65
C ASP A 191 7.33 -33.35 -24.05
N TYR A 192 6.91 -32.57 -23.04
CA TYR A 192 6.16 -31.33 -23.20
C TYR A 192 6.95 -30.10 -22.77
N LEU A 193 6.63 -28.98 -23.39
CA LEU A 193 6.84 -27.65 -22.91
C LEU A 193 5.56 -27.21 -22.18
N CYS A 194 5.62 -26.92 -20.91
CA CYS A 194 4.51 -26.34 -20.12
C CYS A 194 4.68 -24.82 -20.05
N PHE A 195 3.58 -24.08 -20.18
CA PHE A 195 3.57 -22.64 -19.98
C PHE A 195 2.22 -22.21 -19.40
N TYR A 196 2.21 -21.11 -18.69
CA TYR A 196 0.97 -20.51 -18.20
C TYR A 196 1.13 -19.01 -17.92
N VAL A 197 -0.01 -18.36 -17.94
CA VAL A 197 -0.22 -17.01 -17.45
C VAL A 197 -1.50 -17.02 -16.62
N PHE A 198 -1.50 -16.34 -15.49
CA PHE A 198 -2.70 -16.14 -14.70
C PHE A 198 -2.70 -14.77 -14.04
N ASP A 199 -3.89 -14.28 -13.74
CA ASP A 199 -4.14 -13.08 -12.99
C ASP A 199 -5.14 -13.34 -11.86
N VAL A 200 -4.92 -12.72 -10.70
CA VAL A 200 -5.76 -12.86 -9.50
C VAL A 200 -6.53 -11.56 -9.27
N SER A 201 -7.85 -11.66 -9.21
CA SER A 201 -8.83 -10.57 -9.05
C SER A 201 -8.73 -9.77 -7.74
N SER A 202 -7.53 -9.54 -7.24
CA SER A 202 -7.27 -8.82 -6.00
C SER A 202 -5.88 -8.23 -6.09
N HIS A 203 -5.58 -7.24 -5.26
CA HIS A 203 -4.26 -6.64 -5.16
C HIS A 203 -3.68 -6.80 -3.75
N GLY A 204 -2.40 -6.61 -3.62
CA GLY A 204 -1.71 -6.66 -2.33
C GLY A 204 -1.51 -8.07 -1.78
N ILE A 205 -1.53 -8.20 -0.46
CA ILE A 205 -1.17 -9.45 0.25
C ILE A 205 -2.09 -10.62 -0.12
N LEU A 206 -3.38 -10.36 -0.32
CA LEU A 206 -4.34 -11.43 -0.64
C LEU A 206 -4.05 -12.04 -2.02
N ALA A 207 -3.83 -11.21 -3.03
CA ALA A 207 -3.39 -11.65 -4.35
C ALA A 207 -2.11 -12.49 -4.25
N SER A 208 -1.14 -12.04 -3.46
CA SER A 208 0.13 -12.74 -3.22
C SER A 208 -0.04 -14.16 -2.70
N VAL A 209 -0.94 -14.33 -1.73
CA VAL A 209 -1.22 -15.65 -1.16
C VAL A 209 -1.85 -16.58 -2.20
N ILE A 210 -2.84 -16.08 -2.93
CA ILE A 210 -3.52 -16.86 -3.98
C ILE A 210 -2.56 -17.22 -5.12
N SER A 211 -1.79 -16.25 -5.60
CA SER A 211 -0.76 -16.48 -6.64
C SER A 211 0.27 -17.52 -6.19
N THR A 212 0.65 -17.50 -4.89
CA THR A 212 1.53 -18.53 -4.30
C THR A 212 0.89 -19.92 -4.33
N ILE A 213 -0.40 -20.05 -4.00
CA ILE A 213 -1.13 -21.33 -4.05
C ILE A 213 -1.17 -21.86 -5.49
N ILE A 214 -1.59 -21.02 -6.45
CA ILE A 214 -1.66 -21.40 -7.87
C ILE A 214 -0.29 -21.85 -8.37
N LYS A 215 0.73 -21.02 -8.15
CA LYS A 215 2.11 -21.29 -8.59
C LYS A 215 2.65 -22.59 -8.00
N SER A 216 2.47 -22.79 -6.70
CA SER A 216 2.95 -24.03 -6.02
C SER A 216 2.23 -25.26 -6.53
N PHE A 217 0.93 -25.15 -6.81
CA PHE A 217 0.17 -26.26 -7.40
C PHE A 217 0.70 -26.62 -8.79
N LEU A 218 0.88 -25.61 -9.68
CA LEU A 218 1.38 -25.82 -11.05
C LEU A 218 2.81 -26.37 -11.04
N GLN A 219 3.70 -25.88 -10.18
CA GLN A 219 5.06 -26.42 -10.03
C GLN A 219 5.06 -27.90 -9.57
N ASN A 220 4.12 -28.30 -8.73
CA ASN A 220 3.97 -29.71 -8.36
C ASN A 220 3.54 -30.56 -9.58
N ILE A 221 2.66 -30.04 -10.42
CA ILE A 221 2.27 -30.71 -11.69
C ILE A 221 3.50 -30.83 -12.62
N GLU A 222 4.25 -29.75 -12.81
CA GLU A 222 5.50 -29.75 -13.60
C GLU A 222 6.46 -30.85 -13.11
N TYR A 223 6.73 -30.90 -11.81
CA TYR A 223 7.59 -31.91 -11.20
C TYR A 223 7.09 -33.34 -11.45
N ASN A 224 5.78 -33.61 -11.30
CA ASN A 224 5.20 -34.93 -11.51
C ASN A 224 5.33 -35.37 -12.98
N TYR A 225 5.16 -34.44 -13.95
CA TYR A 225 5.38 -34.74 -15.37
C TYR A 225 6.86 -35.04 -15.66
N GLN A 226 7.80 -34.26 -15.12
CA GLN A 226 9.24 -34.49 -15.27
C GLN A 226 9.66 -35.87 -14.73
N GLN A 227 9.06 -36.33 -13.63
CA GLN A 227 9.34 -37.61 -13.04
C GLN A 227 8.56 -38.77 -13.71
N GLY A 228 7.70 -38.51 -14.67
CA GLY A 228 6.83 -39.51 -15.28
C GLY A 228 5.75 -40.08 -14.34
N ILE A 229 5.50 -39.38 -13.23
CA ILE A 229 4.52 -39.77 -12.22
C ILE A 229 3.17 -39.16 -12.60
N ASN A 230 2.14 -40.03 -12.78
CA ASN A 230 0.73 -39.65 -12.88
C ASN A 230 0.42 -38.52 -13.92
N LYS A 231 0.43 -38.88 -15.19
CA LYS A 231 0.05 -37.96 -16.31
C LYS A 231 -1.47 -37.76 -16.31
N ARG A 232 -1.95 -36.68 -15.64
CA ARG A 232 -3.35 -36.25 -15.69
C ARG A 232 -3.69 -35.65 -17.05
N ARG A 233 -4.98 -35.68 -17.40
CA ARG A 233 -5.48 -34.91 -18.54
C ARG A 233 -5.40 -33.42 -18.27
N PHE A 234 -5.07 -32.60 -19.24
CA PHE A 234 -4.85 -31.17 -19.04
C PHE A 234 -6.08 -30.43 -18.44
N PRO A 235 -7.34 -30.70 -18.86
CA PRO A 235 -8.51 -30.12 -18.21
C PRO A 235 -8.68 -30.53 -16.73
N GLU A 236 -8.29 -31.75 -16.37
CA GLU A 236 -8.38 -32.25 -14.98
C GLU A 236 -7.43 -31.46 -14.04
N ILE A 237 -6.28 -30.99 -14.56
CA ILE A 237 -5.34 -30.17 -13.78
C ILE A 237 -6.02 -28.85 -13.38
N VAL A 238 -6.71 -28.20 -14.32
CA VAL A 238 -7.39 -26.94 -14.09
C VAL A 238 -8.61 -27.13 -13.16
N LEU A 239 -9.33 -28.22 -13.30
CA LEU A 239 -10.43 -28.60 -12.40
C LEU A 239 -9.93 -28.81 -10.98
N ASP A 240 -8.84 -29.55 -10.78
CA ASP A 240 -8.25 -29.78 -9.46
C ASP A 240 -7.77 -28.45 -8.82
N LEU A 241 -7.16 -27.57 -9.63
CA LEU A 241 -6.78 -26.25 -9.16
C LEU A 241 -7.98 -25.40 -8.74
N ASN A 242 -9.09 -25.45 -9.49
CA ASN A 242 -10.34 -24.79 -9.11
C ASN A 242 -10.83 -25.29 -7.73
N MET A 243 -10.82 -26.59 -7.50
CA MET A 243 -11.23 -27.18 -6.22
C MET A 243 -10.29 -26.78 -5.08
N VAL A 244 -8.98 -26.68 -5.34
CA VAL A 244 -8.01 -26.18 -4.36
C VAL A 244 -8.32 -24.74 -3.97
N LEU A 245 -8.63 -23.88 -4.94
CA LEU A 245 -8.97 -22.48 -4.66
C LEU A 245 -10.30 -22.38 -3.90
N LEU A 246 -11.35 -23.06 -4.32
CA LEU A 246 -12.64 -23.10 -3.62
C LEU A 246 -12.51 -23.52 -2.15
N SER A 247 -11.61 -24.44 -1.87
CA SER A 247 -11.40 -24.98 -0.51
C SER A 247 -10.55 -24.07 0.39
N ASN A 248 -9.71 -23.19 -0.18
CA ASN A 248 -8.68 -22.45 0.56
C ASN A 248 -8.83 -20.93 0.46
N THR A 249 -9.77 -20.41 -0.33
CA THR A 249 -9.94 -18.97 -0.49
C THR A 249 -11.20 -18.45 0.18
N ALA A 250 -11.17 -17.19 0.61
CA ALA A 250 -12.37 -16.50 1.09
C ALA A 250 -13.31 -16.22 -0.10
N GLN A 251 -14.62 -16.11 0.19
CA GLN A 251 -15.61 -15.70 -0.80
C GLN A 251 -15.19 -14.37 -1.47
N ASN A 252 -15.33 -14.29 -2.80
CA ASN A 252 -15.05 -13.14 -3.68
C ASN A 252 -13.61 -12.99 -4.17
N VAL A 253 -12.75 -13.99 -4.06
CA VAL A 253 -11.46 -14.00 -4.73
C VAL A 253 -11.45 -15.08 -5.81
N PHE A 254 -11.14 -14.68 -7.02
CA PHE A 254 -11.06 -15.58 -8.18
C PHE A 254 -9.76 -15.34 -8.95
N ALA A 255 -9.43 -16.23 -9.84
CA ALA A 255 -8.32 -16.04 -10.74
C ALA A 255 -8.69 -16.44 -12.17
N THR A 256 -8.05 -15.81 -13.13
CA THR A 256 -8.06 -16.24 -14.53
C THR A 256 -6.78 -17.01 -14.83
N LEU A 257 -6.82 -18.01 -15.69
CA LEU A 257 -5.66 -18.82 -16.04
C LEU A 257 -5.73 -19.28 -17.50
N LEU A 258 -4.63 -19.13 -18.23
CA LEU A 258 -4.37 -19.94 -19.41
C LEU A 258 -3.20 -20.87 -19.13
N LEU A 259 -3.45 -22.18 -19.19
CA LEU A 259 -2.46 -23.24 -19.05
C LEU A 259 -2.27 -23.93 -20.42
N GLY A 260 -1.04 -24.02 -20.87
CA GLY A 260 -0.69 -24.62 -22.15
C GLY A 260 0.41 -25.67 -22.08
N PHE A 261 0.32 -26.65 -22.95
CA PHE A 261 1.31 -27.70 -23.16
C PHE A 261 1.63 -27.82 -24.65
N ILE A 262 2.89 -27.83 -25.04
CA ILE A 262 3.32 -28.11 -26.39
C ILE A 262 4.08 -29.44 -26.42
N ASP A 263 3.61 -30.40 -27.15
CA ASP A 263 4.36 -31.61 -27.46
C ASP A 263 5.60 -31.22 -28.30
N LYS A 264 6.79 -31.50 -27.78
CA LYS A 264 8.04 -31.02 -28.37
C LYS A 264 8.38 -31.74 -29.70
N GLU A 265 7.87 -32.96 -29.89
CA GLU A 265 8.09 -33.74 -31.13
C GLU A 265 7.07 -33.34 -32.21
N THR A 266 5.78 -33.44 -31.90
CA THR A 266 4.70 -33.23 -32.87
C THR A 266 4.36 -31.76 -33.10
N LYS A 267 4.79 -30.85 -32.22
CA LYS A 267 4.43 -29.41 -32.19
C LYS A 267 2.92 -29.18 -32.06
N ILE A 268 2.20 -30.12 -31.47
CA ILE A 268 0.79 -29.92 -31.10
C ILE A 268 0.73 -29.15 -29.81
N ILE A 269 -0.03 -28.05 -29.82
CA ILE A 269 -0.33 -27.25 -28.64
C ILE A 269 -1.70 -27.63 -28.08
N TYR A 270 -1.75 -27.80 -26.76
CA TYR A 270 -2.93 -28.07 -25.96
C TYR A 270 -3.11 -26.90 -25.00
N THR A 271 -4.26 -26.24 -25.01
CA THR A 271 -4.55 -25.13 -24.11
C THR A 271 -5.86 -25.34 -23.35
N VAL A 272 -5.85 -24.97 -22.08
CA VAL A 272 -7.02 -24.90 -21.20
C VAL A 272 -7.06 -23.52 -20.58
N SER A 273 -8.14 -22.79 -20.81
CA SER A 273 -8.31 -21.43 -20.31
C SER A 273 -9.49 -21.36 -19.35
N ALA A 274 -9.23 -20.85 -18.17
CA ALA A 274 -10.21 -20.63 -17.10
C ALA A 274 -10.54 -19.15 -17.01
N GLY A 275 -11.50 -18.67 -17.80
CA GLY A 275 -11.95 -17.29 -17.80
C GLY A 275 -10.89 -16.24 -18.16
N HIS A 276 -9.75 -16.65 -18.69
CA HIS A 276 -8.69 -15.72 -19.09
C HIS A 276 -9.05 -15.05 -20.42
N ILE A 277 -8.59 -13.80 -20.60
CA ILE A 277 -8.77 -13.06 -21.87
C ILE A 277 -8.23 -13.84 -23.06
N THR A 278 -8.71 -13.55 -24.25
CA THR A 278 -8.32 -14.28 -25.48
C THR A 278 -6.84 -14.09 -25.77
N GLN A 279 -6.13 -15.20 -25.92
CA GLN A 279 -4.72 -15.23 -26.29
C GLN A 279 -4.59 -15.59 -27.78
N TYR A 280 -3.40 -15.44 -28.37
CA TYR A 280 -3.28 -15.59 -29.80
C TYR A 280 -2.05 -16.41 -30.26
N ILE A 281 -2.24 -17.27 -31.27
CA ILE A 281 -1.16 -17.78 -32.08
C ILE A 281 -1.12 -16.93 -33.35
N VAL A 282 -0.03 -16.20 -33.59
CA VAL A 282 0.21 -15.43 -34.82
C VAL A 282 1.10 -16.25 -35.73
N ARG A 283 0.59 -16.57 -36.92
CA ARG A 283 1.28 -17.32 -37.94
C ARG A 283 2.30 -16.48 -38.72
N ILE A 284 3.24 -17.15 -39.37
CA ILE A 284 4.23 -16.48 -40.19
C ILE A 284 3.61 -15.73 -41.40
N ASP A 285 2.47 -16.18 -41.91
CA ASP A 285 1.73 -15.49 -42.96
C ASP A 285 0.93 -14.28 -42.50
N GLY A 286 0.86 -14.04 -41.17
CA GLY A 286 0.11 -12.96 -40.52
C GLY A 286 -1.33 -13.35 -40.19
N SER A 287 -1.78 -14.56 -40.49
CA SER A 287 -3.04 -15.10 -39.94
C SER A 287 -2.88 -15.35 -38.45
N HIS A 288 -3.99 -15.51 -37.73
CA HIS A 288 -3.98 -15.79 -36.30
C HIS A 288 -5.03 -16.80 -35.92
N ILE A 289 -4.79 -17.47 -34.80
CA ILE A 289 -5.74 -18.39 -34.15
C ILE A 289 -5.99 -17.86 -32.76
N PRO A 290 -7.23 -17.55 -32.41
CA PRO A 290 -7.60 -17.19 -31.02
C PRO A 290 -7.55 -18.43 -30.13
N LEU A 291 -7.00 -18.26 -28.92
CA LEU A 291 -7.05 -19.22 -27.84
C LEU A 291 -8.08 -18.72 -26.81
N GLU A 292 -9.34 -19.02 -27.11
CA GLU A 292 -10.49 -18.54 -26.31
C GLU A 292 -10.57 -19.27 -24.96
N SER A 293 -11.36 -18.71 -24.04
CA SER A 293 -11.65 -19.36 -22.77
C SER A 293 -12.41 -20.67 -22.97
N THR A 294 -12.01 -21.72 -22.26
CA THR A 294 -12.56 -23.07 -22.36
C THR A 294 -13.33 -23.52 -21.13
N GLY A 295 -13.51 -22.63 -20.15
CA GLY A 295 -14.25 -22.82 -18.91
C GLY A 295 -14.32 -21.54 -18.07
N PRO A 296 -15.06 -21.56 -16.96
CA PRO A 296 -15.24 -20.41 -16.10
C PRO A 296 -13.95 -20.06 -15.34
N ILE A 297 -13.93 -18.86 -14.73
CA ILE A 297 -12.87 -18.41 -13.82
C ILE A 297 -12.67 -19.39 -12.65
N LEU A 298 -11.46 -19.44 -12.12
CA LEU A 298 -11.09 -20.30 -10.98
C LEU A 298 -11.59 -19.76 -9.65
N GLY A 299 -11.98 -20.65 -8.75
CA GLY A 299 -12.32 -20.33 -7.36
C GLY A 299 -13.75 -19.86 -7.13
N VAL A 300 -14.66 -19.99 -8.13
CA VAL A 300 -16.05 -19.49 -8.03
C VAL A 300 -17.10 -20.59 -8.13
N PHE A 301 -16.97 -21.51 -9.08
CA PHE A 301 -18.00 -22.50 -9.40
C PHE A 301 -17.55 -23.90 -9.01
N GLU A 302 -18.33 -24.57 -8.15
CA GLU A 302 -18.06 -25.97 -7.73
C GLU A 302 -18.29 -26.97 -8.87
N ASP A 303 -19.24 -26.68 -9.76
CA ASP A 303 -19.61 -27.50 -10.91
C ASP A 303 -18.89 -27.08 -12.21
N ALA A 304 -17.78 -26.34 -12.09
CA ALA A 304 -17.00 -25.91 -13.23
C ALA A 304 -16.53 -27.09 -14.08
N THR A 305 -16.57 -26.90 -15.38
CA THR A 305 -16.02 -27.84 -16.36
C THR A 305 -15.06 -27.09 -17.29
N TYR A 306 -13.97 -27.76 -17.65
CA TYR A 306 -12.97 -27.20 -18.55
C TYR A 306 -12.77 -28.12 -19.73
N SER A 307 -12.55 -27.56 -20.90
CA SER A 307 -12.20 -28.31 -22.11
C SER A 307 -10.81 -27.91 -22.63
N CYS A 308 -10.27 -28.73 -23.52
CA CYS A 308 -8.95 -28.50 -24.09
C CYS A 308 -9.09 -28.08 -25.57
N CYS A 309 -8.49 -26.95 -25.93
CA CYS A 309 -8.26 -26.60 -27.32
C CYS A 309 -6.98 -27.25 -27.82
N VAL A 310 -6.99 -27.70 -29.09
CA VAL A 310 -5.86 -28.39 -29.71
C VAL A 310 -5.57 -27.74 -31.06
N ASN A 311 -4.33 -27.32 -31.26
CA ASN A 311 -3.89 -26.70 -32.52
C ASN A 311 -2.53 -27.26 -32.96
N GLN A 312 -2.28 -27.28 -34.26
CA GLN A 312 -0.98 -27.61 -34.81
C GLN A 312 -0.15 -26.36 -35.00
N LEU A 313 1.04 -26.33 -34.40
CA LEU A 313 2.02 -25.27 -34.62
C LEU A 313 2.92 -25.58 -35.81
N CYS A 314 3.32 -24.54 -36.52
CA CYS A 314 4.30 -24.57 -37.58
C CYS A 314 5.55 -23.78 -37.18
N PRO A 315 6.72 -24.10 -37.76
CA PRO A 315 7.91 -23.27 -37.57
C PRO A 315 7.67 -21.80 -37.94
N GLY A 316 8.09 -20.89 -37.06
CA GLY A 316 7.87 -19.45 -37.21
C GLY A 316 6.58 -18.91 -36.55
N ASP A 317 5.69 -19.80 -36.10
CA ASP A 317 4.51 -19.39 -35.35
C ASP A 317 4.92 -18.78 -33.99
N LYS A 318 4.20 -17.74 -33.55
CA LYS A 318 4.40 -17.07 -32.27
C LYS A 318 3.15 -17.15 -31.45
N ILE A 319 3.26 -17.68 -30.24
CA ILE A 319 2.20 -17.72 -29.23
C ILE A 319 2.39 -16.52 -28.35
N TRP A 320 1.33 -15.74 -28.17
CA TRP A 320 1.30 -14.52 -27.35
C TRP A 320 0.40 -14.73 -26.16
N LEU A 321 0.96 -14.55 -24.98
CA LEU A 321 0.27 -14.63 -23.68
C LEU A 321 0.41 -13.29 -22.99
N PHE A 322 -0.71 -12.74 -22.54
CA PHE A 322 -0.74 -11.42 -21.89
C PHE A 322 -1.90 -11.32 -20.92
N THR A 323 -1.80 -10.39 -19.99
CA THR A 323 -2.84 -10.05 -19.02
C THR A 323 -3.60 -8.81 -19.45
N ASP A 324 -4.76 -8.58 -18.82
CA ASP A 324 -5.69 -7.51 -19.19
C ASP A 324 -5.08 -6.10 -18.99
N GLY A 325 -4.18 -5.89 -18.01
CA GLY A 325 -3.50 -4.61 -17.85
C GLY A 325 -2.75 -4.11 -19.10
N LEU A 326 -2.42 -5.00 -20.04
CA LEU A 326 -1.83 -4.60 -21.32
C LEU A 326 -2.86 -4.03 -22.29
N VAL A 327 -4.07 -4.61 -22.36
CA VAL A 327 -5.15 -4.20 -23.27
C VAL A 327 -6.07 -3.14 -22.66
N GLU A 328 -6.19 -3.11 -21.34
CA GLU A 328 -6.96 -2.12 -20.60
C GLU A 328 -6.17 -0.83 -20.30
N ALA A 329 -4.89 -0.77 -20.71
CA ALA A 329 -4.06 0.42 -20.55
C ALA A 329 -4.72 1.66 -21.16
N THR A 330 -4.83 2.74 -20.37
CA THR A 330 -5.45 4.00 -20.77
C THR A 330 -4.76 5.20 -20.10
N PRO A 331 -4.68 6.37 -20.77
CA PRO A 331 -4.10 7.58 -20.16
C PRO A 331 -4.93 8.15 -19.01
N THR A 332 -6.26 7.98 -19.05
CA THR A 332 -7.24 8.45 -18.06
C THR A 332 -8.48 7.58 -18.12
N GLU A 333 -9.28 7.54 -17.06
CA GLU A 333 -10.54 6.76 -17.01
C GLU A 333 -11.54 7.11 -18.13
N ASP A 334 -11.51 8.33 -18.65
CA ASP A 334 -12.40 8.83 -19.70
C ASP A 334 -11.90 8.55 -21.13
N THR A 335 -10.68 8.00 -21.30
CA THR A 335 -10.13 7.69 -22.62
C THR A 335 -10.33 6.22 -22.97
N PRO A 336 -10.49 5.89 -24.29
CA PRO A 336 -10.56 4.50 -24.70
C PRO A 336 -9.32 3.71 -24.22
N VAL A 337 -9.53 2.45 -23.89
CA VAL A 337 -8.44 1.50 -23.61
C VAL A 337 -7.66 1.19 -24.88
N PHE A 338 -6.43 0.71 -24.75
CA PHE A 338 -5.59 0.29 -25.89
C PHE A 338 -6.29 -0.76 -26.75
N GLY A 339 -6.90 -1.75 -26.14
CA GLY A 339 -7.75 -2.76 -26.74
C GLY A 339 -7.01 -3.94 -27.39
N GLU A 340 -7.70 -5.09 -27.41
CA GLU A 340 -7.15 -6.33 -27.99
C GLU A 340 -6.84 -6.20 -29.50
N ASP A 341 -7.69 -5.52 -30.26
CA ASP A 341 -7.50 -5.34 -31.70
C ASP A 341 -6.23 -4.55 -32.03
N SER A 342 -5.94 -3.51 -31.23
CA SER A 342 -4.72 -2.71 -31.38
C SER A 342 -3.49 -3.54 -31.05
N LEU A 343 -3.55 -4.33 -29.97
CA LEU A 343 -2.47 -5.23 -29.58
C LEU A 343 -2.21 -6.27 -30.69
N LEU A 344 -3.25 -6.96 -31.14
CA LEU A 344 -3.13 -7.98 -32.17
C LEU A 344 -2.59 -7.40 -33.49
N SER A 345 -3.01 -6.21 -33.88
CA SER A 345 -2.49 -5.52 -35.08
C SER A 345 -1.01 -5.23 -34.93
N LEU A 346 -0.58 -4.72 -33.77
CA LEU A 346 0.82 -4.43 -33.48
C LEU A 346 1.70 -5.69 -33.52
N LEU A 347 1.22 -6.81 -32.97
CA LEU A 347 1.92 -8.09 -33.00
C LEU A 347 2.07 -8.65 -34.40
N LYS A 348 1.03 -8.53 -35.26
CA LYS A 348 1.05 -8.96 -36.66
C LYS A 348 1.97 -8.10 -37.51
N GLU A 349 1.94 -6.78 -37.37
CA GLU A 349 2.81 -5.86 -38.11
C GLU A 349 4.30 -6.13 -37.83
N ASN A 350 4.64 -6.61 -36.66
CA ASN A 350 6.02 -6.87 -36.24
C ASN A 350 6.40 -8.35 -36.30
N LYS A 351 5.62 -9.20 -36.96
CA LYS A 351 5.81 -10.66 -37.01
C LYS A 351 7.21 -11.12 -37.44
N ASP A 352 7.88 -10.36 -38.32
CA ASP A 352 9.21 -10.66 -38.85
C ASP A 352 10.35 -10.11 -37.96
N THR A 353 10.03 -9.40 -36.93
CA THR A 353 11.00 -8.83 -35.96
C THR A 353 11.42 -9.92 -34.95
N PRO A 354 12.70 -9.95 -34.48
CA PRO A 354 13.12 -10.87 -33.43
C PRO A 354 12.26 -10.76 -32.16
N LEU A 355 11.88 -11.90 -31.62
CA LEU A 355 10.91 -12.01 -30.50
C LEU A 355 11.18 -11.06 -29.33
N PRO A 356 12.43 -10.90 -28.79
CA PRO A 356 12.68 -9.96 -27.69
C PRO A 356 12.42 -8.49 -28.07
N ASN A 357 12.59 -8.13 -29.34
CA ASN A 357 12.37 -6.77 -29.81
C ASN A 357 10.88 -6.48 -29.99
N ILE A 358 10.08 -7.48 -30.43
CA ILE A 358 8.62 -7.33 -30.49
C ILE A 358 8.06 -7.08 -29.10
N VAL A 359 8.42 -7.92 -28.12
CA VAL A 359 7.94 -7.82 -26.74
C VAL A 359 8.24 -6.43 -26.16
N LYS A 360 9.48 -5.97 -26.26
CA LYS A 360 9.89 -4.64 -25.78
C LYS A 360 9.16 -3.51 -26.51
N LYS A 361 9.06 -3.58 -27.84
CA LYS A 361 8.38 -2.56 -28.65
C LYS A 361 6.90 -2.48 -28.31
N THR A 362 6.23 -3.63 -28.17
CA THR A 362 4.80 -3.70 -27.83
C THR A 362 4.54 -3.05 -26.48
N VAL A 363 5.26 -3.46 -25.45
CA VAL A 363 5.09 -2.86 -24.10
C VAL A 363 5.44 -1.36 -24.10
N GLN A 364 6.45 -0.94 -24.87
CA GLN A 364 6.78 0.48 -24.98
C GLN A 364 5.67 1.27 -25.68
N THR A 365 5.06 0.72 -26.75
CA THR A 365 3.94 1.37 -27.44
C THR A 365 2.73 1.55 -26.53
N VAL A 366 2.41 0.53 -25.71
CA VAL A 366 1.33 0.62 -24.70
C VAL A 366 1.66 1.65 -23.61
N LYS A 367 2.91 1.71 -23.15
CA LYS A 367 3.39 2.73 -22.22
C LYS A 367 3.24 4.15 -22.77
N ASP A 368 3.60 4.34 -24.02
CA ASP A 368 3.48 5.65 -24.68
C ASP A 368 2.01 6.06 -24.84
N TYR A 369 1.14 5.10 -25.19
CA TYR A 369 -0.31 5.30 -25.25
C TYR A 369 -0.90 5.72 -23.91
N SER A 370 -0.60 4.98 -22.84
CA SER A 370 -1.09 5.23 -21.48
C SER A 370 -0.39 6.38 -20.76
N LYS A 371 0.56 7.08 -21.41
CA LYS A 371 1.41 8.12 -20.81
C LYS A 371 2.16 7.63 -19.55
N ASN A 372 2.59 6.38 -19.56
CA ASN A 372 3.21 5.67 -18.43
C ASN A 372 2.30 5.49 -17.20
N THR A 373 0.99 5.63 -17.34
CA THR A 373 0.02 5.34 -16.28
C THR A 373 -0.52 3.93 -16.50
N PHE A 374 -0.38 3.08 -15.49
CA PHE A 374 -0.94 1.71 -15.51
C PHE A 374 -1.75 1.53 -14.25
N PHE A 375 -2.94 0.96 -14.42
CA PHE A 375 -3.88 0.69 -13.34
C PHE A 375 -3.87 -0.78 -12.93
N ASP A 376 -3.19 -1.63 -13.72
CA ASP A 376 -3.02 -3.05 -13.44
C ASP A 376 -1.64 -3.56 -13.87
N ASP A 377 -1.30 -4.77 -13.46
CA ASP A 377 -0.06 -5.45 -13.81
C ASP A 377 0.02 -5.70 -15.31
N ILE A 378 1.21 -5.71 -15.85
CA ILE A 378 1.47 -5.97 -17.26
C ILE A 378 2.34 -7.20 -17.41
N THR A 379 1.81 -8.19 -18.09
CA THR A 379 2.54 -9.37 -18.52
C THR A 379 2.41 -9.53 -20.03
N LEU A 380 3.53 -9.67 -20.75
CA LEU A 380 3.55 -10.08 -22.15
C LEU A 380 4.64 -11.12 -22.33
N LEU A 381 4.24 -12.37 -22.54
CA LEU A 381 5.12 -13.50 -22.85
C LEU A 381 4.94 -13.95 -24.29
N GLY A 382 6.02 -14.00 -25.05
CA GLY A 382 6.07 -14.55 -26.39
C GLY A 382 6.81 -15.88 -26.42
N ILE A 383 6.24 -16.86 -27.12
CA ILE A 383 6.85 -18.17 -27.39
C ILE A 383 6.89 -18.34 -28.92
N GLU A 384 8.06 -18.49 -29.49
CA GLU A 384 8.26 -18.69 -30.94
C GLU A 384 8.72 -20.11 -31.23
N VAL A 385 8.07 -20.77 -32.20
CA VAL A 385 8.51 -22.08 -32.72
C VAL A 385 9.68 -21.85 -33.65
N SER A 386 10.86 -22.33 -33.27
CA SER A 386 12.08 -22.17 -34.07
C SER A 386 12.10 -23.07 -35.32
N ASN A 387 12.76 -22.62 -36.36
CA ASN A 387 13.01 -23.38 -37.61
C ASN A 387 14.11 -24.43 -37.45
N LYS A 388 14.67 -24.66 -36.27
CA LYS A 388 15.80 -25.58 -36.06
C LYS A 388 15.36 -26.86 -35.39
#